data_56e9a628ec260a55aaed84e578634349
#
_entry.id   56e9a628ec260a55aaed84e578634349
#
_cell.length_a   1.000
_cell.length_b   1.000
_cell.length_c   1.000
_cell.angle_alpha   90.00
_cell.angle_beta   90.00
_cell.angle_gamma   90.00
#
_symmetry.space_group_name_H-M   'P 1'
#
loop_
_entity.id
_entity.type
_entity.pdbx_description
1 polymer ?
#
loop_
_entity_poly.entity_id
_entity_poly.type
_entity_poly.pdbx_seq_one_letter_code
_entity_poly.pdbx_strand_id
1 'polypeptide(L)'
;MKMNLNLRPKEECQFDAVSLGEVMLRLDPGEGRIRTARNFRAWEGGGEYNVVRGLRRCFGMKTAVITAFADNEVGKLMEDFILQGGVDTSLINWKKTDGIGRICRNGINFTERGFGIRGAVGCSDRANTAIAQATPEDFDFDYIFGELGVRWLHTG
;
A
#
# COMPACT_ATOMS: atom_id res chain seq x y z
N MET A 1 6.88 -1.12 -34.60
CA MET A 1 6.07 0.06 -34.25
C MET A 1 6.69 0.72 -33.02
N LYS A 2 7.31 1.91 -33.15
CA LYS A 2 7.81 2.64 -31.96
C LYS A 2 6.60 3.25 -31.28
N MET A 3 6.23 2.75 -30.10
CA MET A 3 5.27 3.44 -29.23
C MET A 3 5.94 4.72 -28.72
N ASN A 4 5.50 5.87 -29.18
CA ASN A 4 5.85 7.14 -28.56
C ASN A 4 4.96 7.32 -27.32
N LEU A 5 5.51 6.97 -26.15
CA LEU A 5 4.87 7.31 -24.91
C LEU A 5 5.10 8.83 -24.67
N ASN A 6 4.02 9.58 -24.60
CA ASN A 6 4.08 11.00 -24.27
C ASN A 6 4.15 11.12 -22.72
N LEU A 7 5.37 10.99 -22.18
CA LEU A 7 5.62 11.11 -20.75
C LEU A 7 5.88 12.56 -20.38
N ARG A 8 5.28 13.01 -19.30
CA ARG A 8 5.58 14.33 -18.70
C ARG A 8 7.07 14.41 -18.34
N PRO A 9 7.77 15.54 -18.59
CA PRO A 9 9.15 15.73 -18.19
C PRO A 9 9.36 15.49 -16.69
N LYS A 10 10.52 14.95 -16.33
CA LYS A 10 10.81 14.61 -14.93
C LYS A 10 10.86 15.85 -14.05
N GLU A 11 11.31 16.94 -14.60
CA GLU A 11 11.48 18.24 -13.93
C GLU A 11 10.14 18.88 -13.56
N GLU A 12 9.08 18.51 -14.26
CA GLU A 12 7.72 18.98 -14.05
C GLU A 12 6.90 18.06 -13.13
N CYS A 13 7.53 17.02 -12.54
CA CYS A 13 6.84 16.04 -11.74
C CYS A 13 7.48 15.90 -10.36
N GLN A 14 6.65 15.92 -9.32
CA GLN A 14 7.07 15.61 -7.97
C GLN A 14 7.40 14.12 -7.82
N PHE A 15 6.63 13.26 -8.50
CA PHE A 15 6.78 11.82 -8.43
C PHE A 15 7.10 11.18 -9.79
N ASP A 16 8.09 10.29 -9.79
CA ASP A 16 8.38 9.42 -10.94
C ASP A 16 7.28 8.36 -11.11
N ALA A 17 6.76 7.84 -9.99
CA ALA A 17 5.67 6.87 -10.00
C ALA A 17 4.82 6.97 -8.72
N VAL A 18 3.53 6.80 -8.88
CA VAL A 18 2.62 6.58 -7.76
C VAL A 18 1.86 5.27 -7.96
N SER A 19 1.46 4.64 -6.87
CA SER A 19 0.53 3.52 -6.94
C SER A 19 -0.80 3.90 -6.30
N LEU A 20 -1.90 3.35 -6.84
CA LEU A 20 -3.23 3.42 -6.25
C LEU A 20 -3.67 2.00 -5.91
N GLY A 21 -3.85 1.71 -4.63
CA GLY A 21 -4.28 0.39 -4.21
C GLY A 21 -4.26 0.20 -2.70
N GLU A 22 -4.55 -1.02 -2.26
CA GLU A 22 -4.59 -1.35 -0.85
C GLU A 22 -3.21 -1.72 -0.31
N VAL A 23 -2.85 -1.10 0.81
CA VAL A 23 -1.73 -1.57 1.64
C VAL A 23 -2.31 -2.22 2.89
N MET A 24 -1.85 -3.43 3.20
CA MET A 24 -2.33 -4.23 4.31
C MET A 24 -1.24 -4.43 5.36
N LEU A 25 -1.64 -4.57 6.62
CA LEU A 25 -0.78 -5.13 7.64
C LEU A 25 -0.62 -6.63 7.38
N ARG A 26 0.58 -7.04 7.04
CA ARG A 26 0.92 -8.43 6.79
C ARG A 26 1.53 -9.05 8.04
N LEU A 27 0.95 -10.18 8.47
CA LEU A 27 1.39 -10.93 9.64
C LEU A 27 1.97 -12.27 9.22
N ASP A 28 3.25 -12.47 9.51
CA ASP A 28 4.04 -13.63 9.12
C ASP A 28 4.41 -14.45 10.38
N PRO A 29 3.97 -15.72 10.51
CA PRO A 29 4.30 -16.59 11.64
C PRO A 29 5.73 -17.14 11.58
N GLY A 30 6.56 -16.72 10.62
CA GLY A 30 7.88 -17.28 10.40
C GLY A 30 7.81 -18.68 9.78
N GLU A 31 8.51 -19.63 10.39
CA GLU A 31 8.54 -21.03 9.93
C GLU A 31 7.31 -21.83 10.42
N GLY A 32 6.56 -21.27 11.36
CA GLY A 32 5.38 -21.88 11.94
C GLY A 32 4.16 -21.84 11.03
N ARG A 33 3.02 -22.23 11.58
CA ARG A 33 1.71 -22.16 10.93
C ARG A 33 0.87 -21.07 11.58
N ILE A 34 0.04 -20.39 10.80
CA ILE A 34 -0.88 -19.37 11.30
C ILE A 34 -1.68 -19.89 12.51
N ARG A 35 -2.30 -21.06 12.38
CA ARG A 35 -3.19 -21.64 13.42
C ARG A 35 -2.51 -22.00 14.75
N THR A 36 -1.18 -22.12 14.77
CA THR A 36 -0.41 -22.48 15.98
C THR A 36 0.52 -21.37 16.45
N ALA A 37 0.61 -20.29 15.69
CA ALA A 37 1.49 -19.17 16.03
C ALA A 37 1.03 -18.46 17.30
N ARG A 38 2.00 -17.99 18.08
CA ARG A 38 1.80 -17.10 19.24
C ARG A 38 2.45 -15.75 19.02
N ASN A 39 3.33 -15.66 18.00
CA ASN A 39 4.03 -14.44 17.58
C ASN A 39 3.96 -14.32 16.06
N PHE A 40 3.89 -13.10 15.58
CA PHE A 40 3.94 -12.76 14.17
C PHE A 40 4.92 -11.62 13.96
N ARG A 41 5.65 -11.67 12.87
CA ARG A 41 6.36 -10.51 12.34
C ARG A 41 5.39 -9.69 11.53
N ALA A 42 5.34 -8.39 11.82
CA ALA A 42 4.50 -7.45 11.10
C ALA A 42 5.29 -6.81 9.94
N TRP A 43 4.65 -6.69 8.80
CA TRP A 43 5.16 -6.04 7.59
C TRP A 43 4.02 -5.29 6.92
N GLU A 44 4.35 -4.31 6.11
CA GLU A 44 3.44 -3.75 5.14
C GLU A 44 3.44 -4.55 3.84
N GLY A 45 2.35 -4.51 3.08
CA GLY A 45 2.30 -5.17 1.77
C GLY A 45 1.01 -4.88 1.02
N GLY A 46 1.15 -4.79 -0.28
CA GLY A 46 0.10 -4.61 -1.26
C GLY A 46 0.70 -4.74 -2.64
N GLY A 47 -0.01 -5.29 -3.61
CA GLY A 47 0.51 -5.51 -4.95
C GLY A 47 1.09 -4.23 -5.54
N GLU A 48 0.28 -3.20 -5.56
CA GLU A 48 0.58 -1.89 -6.13
C GLU A 48 1.69 -1.18 -5.33
N TYR A 49 1.58 -1.20 -4.01
CA TYR A 49 2.60 -0.62 -3.13
C TYR A 49 3.97 -1.28 -3.32
N ASN A 50 4.03 -2.60 -3.44
CA ASN A 50 5.29 -3.33 -3.62
C ASN A 50 6.05 -2.84 -4.86
N VAL A 51 5.35 -2.43 -5.93
CA VAL A 51 5.96 -1.88 -7.14
C VAL A 51 6.64 -0.55 -6.84
N VAL A 52 5.93 0.42 -6.25
CA VAL A 52 6.50 1.74 -5.96
C VAL A 52 7.59 1.67 -4.91
N ARG A 53 7.47 0.77 -3.93
CA ARG A 53 8.55 0.48 -2.97
C ARG A 53 9.79 -0.08 -3.68
N GLY A 54 9.60 -1.02 -4.59
CA GLY A 54 10.69 -1.57 -5.41
C GLY A 54 11.36 -0.50 -6.26
N LEU A 55 10.60 0.34 -6.95
CA LEU A 55 11.11 1.47 -7.73
C LEU A 55 11.91 2.44 -6.86
N ARG A 56 11.43 2.73 -5.65
CA ARG A 56 12.15 3.57 -4.70
C ARG A 56 13.46 2.94 -4.25
N ARG A 57 13.41 1.67 -3.78
CA ARG A 57 14.54 1.00 -3.14
C ARG A 57 15.63 0.58 -4.13
N CYS A 58 15.25 0.14 -5.32
CA CYS A 58 16.19 -0.39 -6.31
C CYS A 58 16.70 0.67 -7.29
N PHE A 59 15.89 1.70 -7.58
CA PHE A 59 16.22 2.69 -8.63
C PHE A 59 16.27 4.12 -8.12
N GLY A 60 16.02 4.37 -6.84
CA GLY A 60 16.07 5.71 -6.25
C GLY A 60 15.00 6.67 -6.77
N MET A 61 13.91 6.14 -7.36
CA MET A 61 12.82 6.94 -7.89
C MET A 61 12.06 7.67 -6.79
N LYS A 62 11.50 8.83 -7.09
CA LYS A 62 10.55 9.53 -6.22
C LYS A 62 9.19 8.86 -6.36
N THR A 63 8.72 8.23 -5.30
CA THR A 63 7.49 7.45 -5.33
C THR A 63 6.56 7.79 -4.18
N ALA A 64 5.25 7.67 -4.41
CA ALA A 64 4.21 7.81 -3.39
C ALA A 64 3.16 6.70 -3.53
N VAL A 65 2.35 6.53 -2.50
CA VAL A 65 1.20 5.63 -2.50
C VAL A 65 -0.09 6.43 -2.29
N ILE A 66 -1.06 6.22 -3.17
CA ILE A 66 -2.44 6.70 -3.02
C ILE A 66 -3.23 5.54 -2.41
N THR A 67 -3.68 5.71 -1.18
CA THR A 67 -4.46 4.70 -0.45
C THR A 67 -5.30 5.36 0.63
N ALA A 68 -6.14 4.59 1.31
CA ALA A 68 -6.86 5.08 2.47
C ALA A 68 -6.64 4.17 3.68
N PHE A 69 -6.41 4.77 4.84
CA PHE A 69 -6.25 4.08 6.12
C PHE A 69 -7.30 4.53 7.13
N ALA A 70 -7.71 3.61 8.00
CA ALA A 70 -8.41 3.96 9.21
C ALA A 70 -7.44 4.66 10.17
N ASP A 71 -7.83 5.83 10.68
CA ASP A 71 -7.01 6.65 11.57
C ASP A 71 -6.95 6.03 12.97
N ASN A 72 -6.04 5.09 13.13
CA ASN A 72 -5.75 4.39 14.38
C ASN A 72 -4.29 3.91 14.41
N GLU A 73 -3.87 3.32 15.52
CA GLU A 73 -2.49 2.88 15.72
C GLU A 73 -2.02 1.84 14.67
N VAL A 74 -2.92 1.01 14.15
CA VAL A 74 -2.57 0.05 13.08
C VAL A 74 -2.28 0.78 11.76
N GLY A 75 -3.07 1.80 11.43
CA GLY A 75 -2.81 2.66 10.26
C GLY A 75 -1.48 3.39 10.39
N LYS A 76 -1.19 3.94 11.57
CA LYS A 76 0.09 4.62 11.85
C LYS A 76 1.29 3.67 11.79
N LEU A 77 1.14 2.43 12.25
CA LEU A 77 2.18 1.41 12.12
C LEU A 77 2.46 1.11 10.63
N MET A 78 1.42 0.99 9.81
CA MET A 78 1.61 0.76 8.37
C MET A 78 2.26 1.95 7.68
N GLU A 79 1.87 3.17 8.04
CA GLU A 79 2.52 4.39 7.53
C GLU A 79 4.02 4.40 7.87
N ASP A 80 4.39 4.08 9.11
CA ASP A 80 5.79 4.00 9.53
C ASP A 80 6.59 3.00 8.68
N PHE A 81 6.03 1.82 8.41
CA PHE A 81 6.67 0.86 7.51
C PHE A 81 6.83 1.39 6.08
N ILE A 82 5.83 2.09 5.55
CA ILE A 82 5.90 2.72 4.23
C ILE A 82 7.02 3.75 4.19
N LEU A 83 7.12 4.60 5.22
CA LEU A 83 8.18 5.60 5.37
C LEU A 83 9.56 4.94 5.46
N GLN A 84 9.71 3.83 6.18
CA GLN A 84 10.96 3.03 6.21
C GLN A 84 11.32 2.49 4.82
N GLY A 85 10.33 2.22 3.96
CA GLY A 85 10.50 1.88 2.55
C GLY A 85 10.96 3.07 1.69
N GLY A 86 10.85 4.29 2.20
CA GLY A 86 11.18 5.53 1.52
C GLY A 86 10.13 6.00 0.52
N VAL A 87 8.93 5.43 0.57
CA VAL A 87 7.78 5.84 -0.23
C VAL A 87 7.05 6.98 0.48
N ASP A 88 6.65 8.01 -0.26
CA ASP A 88 5.94 9.16 0.27
C ASP A 88 4.50 8.79 0.67
N THR A 89 4.06 9.28 1.83
CA THR A 89 2.77 8.97 2.44
C THR A 89 1.78 10.15 2.42
N SER A 90 2.18 11.28 1.82
CA SER A 90 1.36 12.51 1.81
C SER A 90 0.03 12.36 1.08
N LEU A 91 -0.13 11.32 0.25
CA LEU A 91 -1.33 11.02 -0.52
C LEU A 91 -2.24 9.98 0.15
N ILE A 92 -1.99 9.67 1.43
CA ILE A 92 -2.86 8.76 2.20
C ILE A 92 -4.10 9.52 2.69
N ASN A 93 -5.28 9.00 2.35
CA ASN A 93 -6.53 9.48 2.91
C ASN A 93 -6.82 8.81 4.26
N TRP A 94 -6.89 9.60 5.32
CA TRP A 94 -7.16 9.12 6.67
C TRP A 94 -8.65 9.16 6.99
N LYS A 95 -9.26 7.99 7.16
CA LYS A 95 -10.68 7.84 7.46
C LYS A 95 -10.91 7.70 8.97
N LYS A 96 -11.86 8.46 9.51
CA LYS A 96 -12.27 8.31 10.91
C LYS A 96 -12.74 6.89 11.19
N THR A 97 -12.36 6.36 12.34
CA THR A 97 -12.76 5.03 12.81
C THR A 97 -13.59 5.13 14.09
N ASP A 98 -14.41 4.11 14.34
CA ASP A 98 -15.14 3.92 15.60
C ASP A 98 -14.34 3.14 16.66
N GLY A 99 -13.06 2.83 16.37
CA GLY A 99 -12.17 2.08 17.25
C GLY A 99 -12.39 0.55 17.25
N ILE A 100 -13.46 0.05 16.65
CA ILE A 100 -13.80 -1.38 16.62
C ILE A 100 -14.06 -1.92 15.20
N GLY A 101 -13.86 -1.09 14.17
CA GLY A 101 -13.89 -1.51 12.78
C GLY A 101 -15.26 -1.68 12.15
N ARG A 102 -16.34 -1.17 12.73
CA ARG A 102 -17.67 -1.19 12.09
C ARG A 102 -17.77 -0.19 10.94
N ILE A 103 -17.18 0.99 11.13
CA ILE A 103 -17.20 2.07 10.12
C ILE A 103 -16.14 1.78 9.07
N CYS A 104 -14.89 1.68 9.50
CA CYS A 104 -13.79 1.27 8.63
C CYS A 104 -12.64 0.69 9.46
N ARG A 105 -11.76 -0.03 8.79
CA ARG A 105 -10.56 -0.62 9.40
C ARG A 105 -9.43 -0.70 8.37
N ASN A 106 -8.24 -1.09 8.83
CA ASN A 106 -7.12 -1.41 7.97
C ASN A 106 -7.15 -2.90 7.59
N GLY A 107 -6.76 -3.21 6.37
CA GLY A 107 -6.70 -4.59 5.89
C GLY A 107 -5.60 -5.38 6.58
N ILE A 108 -5.88 -6.65 6.86
CA ILE A 108 -4.92 -7.58 7.46
C ILE A 108 -4.76 -8.79 6.55
N ASN A 109 -3.52 -9.25 6.40
CA ASN A 109 -3.21 -10.45 5.66
C ASN A 109 -2.23 -11.32 6.45
N PHE A 110 -2.67 -12.51 6.81
CA PHE A 110 -1.78 -13.54 7.38
C PHE A 110 -1.16 -14.32 6.22
N THR A 111 0.17 -14.48 6.25
CA THR A 111 0.90 -15.18 5.19
C THR A 111 1.78 -16.26 5.79
N GLU A 112 1.40 -17.51 5.60
CA GLU A 112 2.20 -18.68 5.95
C GLU A 112 3.07 -19.08 4.76
N ARG A 113 4.36 -19.22 4.98
CA ARG A 113 5.30 -19.63 3.93
C ARG A 113 5.18 -21.11 3.60
N GLY A 114 5.39 -21.44 2.33
CA GLY A 114 5.57 -22.82 1.91
C GLY A 114 6.97 -23.34 2.27
N PHE A 115 7.05 -24.64 2.62
CA PHE A 115 8.30 -25.34 2.87
C PHE A 115 8.26 -26.76 2.26
N GLY A 116 9.10 -27.01 1.27
CA GLY A 116 9.10 -28.30 0.58
C GLY A 116 7.72 -28.65 0.00
N ILE A 117 7.17 -29.77 0.43
CA ILE A 117 5.82 -30.20 0.00
C ILE A 117 4.67 -29.44 0.65
N ARG A 118 4.96 -28.62 1.68
CA ARG A 118 3.94 -27.79 2.32
C ARG A 118 3.72 -26.53 1.49
N GLY A 119 2.52 -26.38 0.92
CA GLY A 119 2.12 -25.16 0.23
C GLY A 119 2.06 -23.92 1.15
N ALA A 120 2.22 -22.74 0.59
CA ALA A 120 1.95 -21.49 1.28
C ALA A 120 0.45 -21.34 1.56
N VAL A 121 0.09 -20.64 2.63
CA VAL A 121 -1.29 -20.34 2.99
C VAL A 121 -1.43 -18.85 3.22
N GLY A 122 -2.40 -18.23 2.53
CA GLY A 122 -2.80 -16.85 2.77
C GLY A 122 -4.19 -16.81 3.43
N CYS A 123 -4.36 -15.90 4.37
CA CYS A 123 -5.65 -15.60 4.98
C CYS A 123 -5.80 -14.09 5.07
N SER A 124 -6.66 -13.52 4.23
CA SER A 124 -6.89 -12.08 4.15
C SER A 124 -8.18 -11.69 4.83
N ASP A 125 -8.13 -10.64 5.63
CA ASP A 125 -9.28 -10.01 6.25
C ASP A 125 -9.37 -8.55 5.75
N ARG A 126 -10.11 -8.36 4.66
CA ARG A 126 -10.15 -7.13 3.85
C ARG A 126 -11.55 -6.51 3.74
N ALA A 127 -12.55 -7.06 4.41
CA ALA A 127 -13.88 -6.47 4.39
C ALA A 127 -13.89 -5.15 5.16
N ASN A 128 -14.66 -4.18 4.68
CA ASN A 128 -14.83 -2.87 5.32
C ASN A 128 -13.53 -2.06 5.54
N THR A 129 -12.50 -2.29 4.74
CA THR A 129 -11.29 -1.48 4.86
C THR A 129 -11.53 -0.06 4.35
N ALA A 130 -10.75 0.89 4.85
CA ALA A 130 -10.86 2.29 4.46
C ALA A 130 -10.75 2.48 2.94
N ILE A 131 -9.79 1.77 2.31
CA ILE A 131 -9.62 1.84 0.85
C ILE A 131 -10.73 1.11 0.08
N ALA A 132 -11.28 0.01 0.61
CA ALA A 132 -12.39 -0.69 -0.05
C ALA A 132 -13.69 0.13 -0.08
N GLN A 133 -13.79 1.14 0.76
CA GLN A 133 -14.92 2.07 0.83
C GLN A 133 -14.61 3.42 0.17
N ALA A 134 -13.38 3.61 -0.31
CA ALA A 134 -12.98 4.87 -0.92
C ALA A 134 -13.64 5.05 -2.29
N THR A 135 -13.99 6.27 -2.58
CA THR A 135 -14.53 6.71 -3.87
C THR A 135 -13.55 7.69 -4.54
N PRO A 136 -13.70 7.99 -5.84
CA PRO A 136 -12.82 8.95 -6.50
C PRO A 136 -12.77 10.31 -5.81
N GLU A 137 -13.86 10.73 -5.18
CA GLU A 137 -13.99 12.02 -4.47
C GLU A 137 -13.15 12.07 -3.17
N ASP A 138 -12.68 10.93 -2.70
CA ASP A 138 -11.80 10.85 -1.53
C ASP A 138 -10.36 11.28 -1.84
N PHE A 139 -10.01 11.43 -3.12
CA PHE A 139 -8.67 11.78 -3.58
C PHE A 139 -8.73 12.98 -4.53
N ASP A 140 -7.90 13.97 -4.29
CA ASP A 140 -7.75 15.12 -5.19
C ASP A 140 -6.84 14.75 -6.37
N PHE A 141 -7.42 14.08 -7.37
CA PHE A 141 -6.66 13.66 -8.55
C PHE A 141 -6.20 14.84 -9.41
N ASP A 142 -6.91 15.95 -9.42
CA ASP A 142 -6.50 17.15 -10.14
C ASP A 142 -5.24 17.74 -9.49
N TYR A 143 -5.18 17.81 -8.19
CA TYR A 143 -3.98 18.19 -7.46
C TYR A 143 -2.82 17.19 -7.70
N ILE A 144 -3.08 15.88 -7.55
CA ILE A 144 -2.04 14.85 -7.67
C ILE A 144 -1.43 14.82 -9.07
N PHE A 145 -2.26 14.74 -10.11
CA PHE A 145 -1.79 14.59 -11.49
C PHE A 145 -1.55 15.92 -12.19
N GLY A 146 -2.32 16.95 -11.85
CA GLY A 146 -2.20 18.28 -12.43
C GLY A 146 -1.09 19.10 -11.82
N GLU A 147 -1.19 19.35 -10.51
CA GLU A 147 -0.28 20.28 -9.82
C GLU A 147 1.02 19.62 -9.39
N LEU A 148 0.97 18.53 -8.59
CA LEU A 148 2.18 17.83 -8.16
C LEU A 148 2.93 17.19 -9.33
N GLY A 149 2.20 16.66 -10.28
CA GLY A 149 2.76 15.97 -11.44
C GLY A 149 3.27 14.56 -11.11
N VAL A 150 2.80 13.61 -11.90
CA VAL A 150 3.15 12.20 -11.81
C VAL A 150 3.47 11.67 -13.20
N ARG A 151 4.57 10.92 -13.36
CA ARG A 151 4.95 10.35 -14.64
C ARG A 151 4.29 8.99 -14.91
N TRP A 152 4.11 8.18 -13.87
CA TRP A 152 3.51 6.84 -13.96
C TRP A 152 2.51 6.63 -12.83
N LEU A 153 1.35 6.13 -13.20
CA LEU A 153 0.38 5.54 -12.27
C LEU A 153 0.42 4.02 -12.41
N HIS A 154 0.55 3.32 -11.30
CA HIS A 154 0.43 1.87 -11.22
C HIS A 154 -0.79 1.50 -10.37
N THR A 155 -1.69 0.69 -10.94
CA THR A 155 -2.85 0.12 -10.26
C THR A 155 -3.10 -1.29 -10.81
N GLY A 156 -3.76 -2.16 -10.04
CA GLY A 156 -4.04 -3.55 -10.39
C GLY A 156 -5.46 -3.97 -10.09
#